data_02cc650fabef5198f1027874f523100f
#
_entry.id   02cc650fabef5198f1027874f523100f
#
_cell.length_a   1.000
_cell.length_b   1.000
_cell.length_c   1.000
_cell.angle_alpha   90.00
_cell.angle_beta   90.00
_cell.angle_gamma   90.00
#
_symmetry.space_group_name_H-M   'P 1'
#
loop_
_entity.id
_entity.type
_entity.pdbx_description
1 polymer ?
#
loop_
_entity_poly.entity_id
_entity_poly.type
_entity_poly.pdbx_seq_one_letter_code
_entity_poly.pdbx_strand_id
1 'polypeptide(L)'
;MLLPLLALGVLASSGGAQAPKIIAQRDISFAPRTVTIKVGEQVIFRNDDPFGHNVYSPAQESIFDIGLQEPGTETPVTFAVPGEFTIQCRIHPKMRAKVTVTE
;
A
#
# COMPACT_ATOMS: atom_id res chain seq x y z
N MET A 1 22.43 33.99 32.96
CA MET A 1 22.42 33.32 32.71
C MET A 1 21.72 32.41 31.82
N LEU A 2 21.61 32.10 31.20
CA LEU A 2 21.08 31.46 30.46
C LEU A 2 21.03 30.19 30.06
N LEU A 3 20.68 29.71 29.70
CA LEU A 3 20.67 28.63 29.46
C LEU A 3 20.27 28.00 28.42
N PRO A 4 20.41 27.55 27.99
CA PRO A 4 20.29 26.96 26.94
C PRO A 4 19.42 25.97 26.68
N LEU A 5 19.10 25.80 26.28
CA LEU A 5 18.36 24.99 26.02
C LEU A 5 18.37 23.97 25.28
N LEU A 6 18.44 23.53 25.04
CA LEU A 6 18.56 22.66 24.50
C LEU A 6 17.75 21.88 23.77
N ALA A 7 17.71 21.76 23.26
CA ALA A 7 17.08 21.23 22.61
C ALA A 7 16.89 20.00 22.27
N LEU A 8 16.87 19.65 22.13
CA LEU A 8 16.88 18.73 21.89
C LEU A 8 16.32 17.95 21.04
N GLY A 9 16.35 17.79 20.67
CA GLY A 9 16.18 17.16 20.00
C GLY A 9 15.53 16.16 19.53
N VAL A 10 15.36 15.88 19.19
CA VAL A 10 14.91 15.04 18.92
C VAL A 10 14.81 14.19 18.00
N LEU A 11 14.81 13.93 17.67
CA LEU A 11 14.94 13.28 17.01
C LEU A 11 14.35 12.25 16.55
N ALA A 12 14.08 12.08 16.22
CA ALA A 12 13.57 11.28 16.05
C ALA A 12 13.48 10.39 15.23
N SER A 13 13.31 10.06 14.91
CA SER A 13 13.20 9.32 14.39
C SER A 13 13.18 8.41 13.86
N SER A 14 13.29 8.34 13.78
CA SER A 14 13.44 7.60 13.48
C SER A 14 13.05 6.51 12.95
N GLY A 15 13.38 5.92 12.65
CA GLY A 15 13.16 4.74 12.18
C GLY A 15 11.88 4.55 11.80
N GLY A 16 11.33 5.29 11.89
CA GLY A 16 10.07 5.04 11.73
C GLY A 16 9.57 4.58 10.51
N ALA A 17 8.39 4.28 10.53
CA ALA A 17 7.67 3.89 9.38
C ALA A 17 7.61 5.06 8.44
N GLN A 18 7.66 4.77 7.20
CA GLN A 18 7.46 5.77 6.18
C GLN A 18 5.98 5.94 5.95
N ALA A 19 5.63 7.00 5.29
CA ALA A 19 4.25 7.21 4.88
C ALA A 19 3.82 6.04 4.02
N PRO A 20 2.58 5.61 4.14
CA PRO A 20 2.08 4.50 3.34
C PRO A 20 2.19 4.81 1.85
N LYS A 21 2.47 3.77 1.09
CA LYS A 21 2.44 3.88 -0.36
C LYS A 21 1.01 3.78 -0.85
N ILE A 22 0.72 4.48 -1.91
CA ILE A 22 -0.60 4.45 -2.51
C ILE A 22 -0.50 3.82 -3.88
N ILE A 23 -1.37 2.86 -4.15
CA ILE A 23 -1.58 2.36 -5.49
C ILE A 23 -2.98 2.76 -5.89
N ALA A 24 -3.07 3.63 -6.88
CA ALA A 24 -4.34 4.11 -7.37
C ALA A 24 -4.84 3.20 -8.50
N GLN A 25 -6.14 3.12 -8.63
CA GLN A 25 -6.78 2.44 -9.74
C GLN A 25 -7.41 3.50 -10.62
N ARG A 26 -6.88 3.65 -11.81
CA ARG A 26 -7.32 4.69 -12.74
C ARG A 26 -7.22 4.17 -14.15
N ASP A 27 -8.25 4.41 -14.93
CA ASP A 27 -8.31 3.95 -16.31
C ASP A 27 -8.10 2.44 -16.40
N ILE A 28 -8.70 1.71 -15.47
CA ILE A 28 -8.63 0.25 -15.41
C ILE A 28 -7.17 -0.20 -15.36
N SER A 29 -6.38 0.47 -14.53
CA SER A 29 -4.96 0.15 -14.34
C SER A 29 -4.59 0.47 -12.91
N PHE A 30 -3.58 -0.23 -12.41
CA PHE A 30 -2.95 0.15 -11.15
C PHE A 30 -1.80 1.12 -11.44
N ALA A 31 -1.67 2.16 -10.63
CA ALA A 31 -0.61 3.14 -10.76
C ALA A 31 -0.10 3.55 -9.39
N PRO A 32 1.17 3.35 -9.08
CA PRO A 32 2.18 2.68 -9.91
C PRO A 32 1.97 1.19 -9.97
N ARG A 33 2.63 0.54 -10.89
CA ARG A 33 2.47 -0.91 -11.05
C ARG A 33 3.35 -1.71 -10.12
N THR A 34 4.34 -1.11 -9.54
CA THR A 34 5.19 -1.79 -8.57
C THR A 34 5.50 -0.85 -7.42
N VAL A 35 5.50 -1.40 -6.22
CA VAL A 35 5.98 -0.68 -5.04
C VAL A 35 6.79 -1.64 -4.20
N THR A 36 7.70 -1.08 -3.43
CA THR A 36 8.49 -1.84 -2.46
C THR A 36 8.25 -1.24 -1.09
N ILE A 37 7.92 -2.11 -0.15
CA ILE A 37 7.69 -1.73 1.23
C ILE A 37 8.45 -2.70 2.13
N LYS A 38 8.48 -2.36 3.41
CA LYS A 38 9.02 -3.25 4.44
C LYS A 38 7.89 -4.02 5.10
N VAL A 39 8.26 -5.16 5.65
CA VAL A 39 7.32 -5.97 6.43
C VAL A 39 6.63 -5.09 7.47
N GLY A 40 5.32 -5.22 7.54
CA GLY A 40 4.50 -4.49 8.50
C GLY A 40 3.99 -3.16 7.98
N GLU A 41 4.47 -2.72 6.85
CA GLU A 41 3.99 -1.47 6.28
C GLU A 41 2.73 -1.70 5.46
N GLN A 42 2.07 -0.61 5.14
CA GLN A 42 0.79 -0.65 4.45
C GLN A 42 0.89 -0.12 3.04
N VAL A 43 0.08 -0.68 2.18
CA VAL A 43 -0.24 -0.07 0.89
C VAL A 43 -1.70 0.33 0.93
N ILE A 44 -1.99 1.54 0.53
CA ILE A 44 -3.36 2.02 0.45
C ILE A 44 -3.80 1.89 -1.00
N PHE A 45 -4.84 1.12 -1.22
CA PHE A 45 -5.44 0.99 -2.55
C PHE A 45 -6.58 1.98 -2.67
N ARG A 46 -6.52 2.83 -3.69
CA ARG A 46 -7.49 3.90 -3.86
C ARG A 46 -8.15 3.76 -5.23
N ASN A 47 -9.47 3.76 -5.25
CA ASN A 47 -10.20 3.65 -6.50
C ASN A 47 -10.52 5.04 -7.04
N ASP A 48 -9.76 5.45 -8.06
CA ASP A 48 -9.96 6.74 -8.73
C ASP A 48 -10.78 6.61 -10.00
N ASP A 49 -11.30 5.44 -10.29
CA ASP A 49 -12.18 5.26 -11.44
C ASP A 49 -13.64 5.51 -11.05
N PRO A 50 -14.50 5.76 -12.03
CA PRO A 50 -15.90 6.04 -11.74
C PRO A 50 -16.76 4.78 -11.58
N PHE A 51 -16.15 3.60 -11.49
CA PHE A 51 -16.86 2.35 -11.31
C PHE A 51 -16.08 1.48 -10.33
N GLY A 52 -16.71 0.39 -9.91
CA GLY A 52 -16.13 -0.45 -8.87
C GLY A 52 -14.95 -1.26 -9.36
N HIS A 53 -14.07 -1.53 -8.44
CA HIS A 53 -12.93 -2.41 -8.64
C HIS A 53 -12.85 -3.40 -7.48
N ASN A 54 -11.92 -4.31 -7.60
CA ASN A 54 -11.57 -5.22 -6.53
C ASN A 54 -10.05 -5.29 -6.48
N VAL A 55 -9.50 -5.56 -5.33
CA VAL A 55 -8.06 -5.75 -5.17
C VAL A 55 -7.84 -7.01 -4.37
N TYR A 56 -7.07 -7.92 -4.90
CA TYR A 56 -6.75 -9.14 -4.18
C TYR A 56 -5.39 -9.66 -4.65
N SER A 57 -4.83 -10.55 -3.85
CA SER A 57 -3.62 -11.27 -4.22
C SER A 57 -4.00 -12.67 -4.64
N PRO A 58 -3.66 -13.09 -5.86
CA PRO A 58 -4.00 -14.44 -6.31
C PRO A 58 -3.03 -15.51 -5.82
N ALA A 59 -2.09 -15.16 -4.96
CA ALA A 59 -1.15 -16.12 -4.44
C ALA A 59 -1.91 -17.23 -3.74
N GLN A 60 -1.27 -18.38 -3.66
CA GLN A 60 -1.87 -19.53 -3.08
C GLN A 60 -2.32 -19.26 -1.65
N GLU A 61 -1.49 -18.56 -0.91
CA GLU A 61 -1.88 -18.12 0.40
C GLU A 61 -2.33 -16.69 0.31
N SER A 62 -3.33 -16.49 -0.44
CA SER A 62 -3.87 -15.17 -0.62
C SER A 62 -3.97 -14.44 0.69
N ILE A 63 -3.23 -13.38 0.81
CA ILE A 63 -3.22 -12.68 2.09
C ILE A 63 -4.40 -11.75 2.21
N PHE A 64 -5.03 -11.38 1.11
CA PHE A 64 -6.16 -10.49 1.22
C PHE A 64 -7.01 -10.52 -0.04
N ASP A 65 -8.22 -10.06 0.15
CA ASP A 65 -9.18 -9.75 -0.90
C ASP A 65 -10.06 -8.68 -0.28
N ILE A 66 -10.02 -7.48 -0.81
CA ILE A 66 -10.75 -6.38 -0.19
C ILE A 66 -12.21 -6.32 -0.60
N GLY A 67 -12.65 -7.26 -1.45
CA GLY A 67 -14.01 -7.22 -1.93
C GLY A 67 -14.23 -6.12 -2.94
N LEU A 68 -15.46 -5.71 -3.11
CA LEU A 68 -15.79 -4.64 -4.02
C LEU A 68 -15.34 -3.31 -3.44
N GLN A 69 -14.58 -2.56 -4.22
CA GLN A 69 -14.13 -1.23 -3.82
C GLN A 69 -14.85 -0.19 -4.65
N GLU A 70 -15.67 0.60 -3.97
CA GLU A 70 -16.47 1.62 -4.62
C GLU A 70 -15.61 2.79 -5.08
N PRO A 71 -16.05 3.54 -6.08
CA PRO A 71 -15.33 4.73 -6.51
C PRO A 71 -15.07 5.68 -5.34
N GLY A 72 -13.86 6.24 -5.33
CA GLY A 72 -13.49 7.25 -4.34
C GLY A 72 -13.08 6.71 -2.99
N THR A 73 -13.04 5.41 -2.80
CA THR A 73 -12.68 4.85 -1.50
C THR A 73 -11.22 4.43 -1.46
N GLU A 74 -10.69 4.40 -0.24
CA GLU A 74 -9.33 3.96 0.05
C GLU A 74 -9.39 2.80 1.02
N THR A 75 -8.56 1.80 0.78
CA THR A 75 -8.49 0.63 1.66
C THR A 75 -7.03 0.32 1.96
N PRO A 76 -6.61 0.41 3.22
CA PRO A 76 -5.24 0.05 3.57
C PRO A 76 -5.12 -1.46 3.74
N VAL A 77 -3.99 -2.00 3.29
CA VAL A 77 -3.66 -3.40 3.47
C VAL A 77 -2.27 -3.47 4.07
N THR A 78 -2.15 -4.18 5.18
CA THR A 78 -0.87 -4.40 5.84
C THR A 78 -0.24 -5.67 5.29
N PHE A 79 1.04 -5.58 4.93
CA PHE A 79 1.78 -6.74 4.43
C PHE A 79 2.68 -7.26 5.53
N ALA A 80 2.31 -8.39 6.09
CA ALA A 80 2.94 -8.91 7.30
C ALA A 80 4.10 -9.85 7.03
N VAL A 81 4.28 -10.29 5.80
CA VAL A 81 5.35 -11.25 5.49
C VAL A 81 6.13 -10.76 4.29
N PRO A 82 7.44 -11.07 4.22
CA PRO A 82 8.23 -10.68 3.06
C PRO A 82 7.87 -11.53 1.84
N GLY A 83 8.17 -10.99 0.68
CA GLY A 83 7.95 -11.69 -0.57
C GLY A 83 7.49 -10.76 -1.66
N GLU A 84 7.16 -11.33 -2.79
CA GLU A 84 6.57 -10.60 -3.90
C GLU A 84 5.14 -11.04 -4.07
N PHE A 85 4.26 -10.06 -4.12
CA PHE A 85 2.83 -10.35 -4.20
C PHE A 85 2.26 -9.71 -5.44
N THR A 86 1.67 -10.54 -6.29
CA THR A 86 0.94 -10.05 -7.45
C THR A 86 -0.42 -9.56 -6.98
N ILE A 87 -0.79 -8.39 -7.48
CA ILE A 87 -2.04 -7.75 -7.12
C ILE A 87 -2.90 -7.72 -8.37
N GLN A 88 -4.14 -8.12 -8.24
CA GLN A 88 -5.06 -8.17 -9.37
C GLN A 88 -6.44 -7.68 -8.97
N CYS A 89 -7.26 -7.46 -9.98
CA CYS A 89 -8.68 -7.14 -9.82
C CYS A 89 -9.49 -8.27 -10.43
N ARG A 90 -10.45 -8.82 -9.67
CA ARG A 90 -11.26 -9.92 -10.18
C ARG A 90 -12.20 -9.48 -11.30
N ILE A 91 -12.53 -8.20 -11.32
CA ILE A 91 -13.46 -7.67 -12.32
C ILE A 91 -12.74 -7.41 -13.63
N HIS A 92 -11.49 -6.96 -13.55
CA HIS A 92 -10.68 -6.60 -14.72
C HIS A 92 -9.35 -7.33 -14.64
N PRO A 93 -9.30 -8.57 -15.15
CA PRO A 93 -8.09 -9.40 -14.98
C PRO A 93 -6.82 -8.83 -15.57
N LYS A 94 -6.93 -7.85 -16.47
CA LYS A 94 -5.74 -7.20 -17.02
C LYS A 94 -5.04 -6.30 -16.01
N MET A 95 -5.75 -5.87 -14.99
CA MET A 95 -5.15 -5.00 -13.97
C MET A 95 -4.21 -5.81 -13.11
N ARG A 96 -2.94 -5.45 -13.16
CA ARG A 96 -1.91 -6.15 -12.41
C ARG A 96 -0.92 -5.17 -11.82
N ALA A 97 -0.50 -5.45 -10.61
CA ALA A 97 0.57 -4.73 -9.95
C ALA A 97 1.37 -5.71 -9.15
N LYS A 98 2.48 -5.25 -8.62
CA LYS A 98 3.32 -6.08 -7.77
C LYS A 98 3.76 -5.29 -6.55
N VAL A 99 3.62 -5.90 -5.40
CA VAL A 99 4.13 -5.35 -4.15
C VAL A 99 5.28 -6.24 -3.69
N THR A 100 6.45 -5.65 -3.54
CA THR A 100 7.61 -6.33 -3.00
C THR A 100 7.75 -5.93 -1.54
N VAL A 101 7.78 -6.92 -0.67
CA VAL A 101 7.87 -6.71 0.77
C VAL A 101 9.22 -7.22 1.23
N THR A 102 10.04 -6.32 1.75
CA THR A 102 11.38 -6.67 2.23
C THR A 102 11.42 -6.66 3.75
N GLU A 103 12.46 -7.25 4.29
CA GLU A 103 12.63 -7.29 5.74
C GLU A 103 13.08 -5.96 6.35
#